data_aeaacb291fdf4441af9629ba6451ca13
#
_entry.id   aeaacb291fdf4441af9629ba6451ca13
#
_cell.length_a   1.000
_cell.length_b   1.000
_cell.length_c   1.000
_cell.angle_alpha   90.00
_cell.angle_beta   90.00
_cell.angle_gamma   90.00
#
_symmetry.space_group_name_H-M   'P 1'
#
loop_
_entity.id
_entity.type
_entity.pdbx_description
1 polymer ?
#
loop_
_entity_poly.entity_id
_entity_poly.type
_entity_poly.pdbx_seq_one_letter_code
_entity_poly.pdbx_strand_id
1 'polypeptide(L)'
;MENIIASLIQKFEEGKISRRELIRSIAVTASAVSSVPAYAAGEPGIRAVGIKHISYRAADYAKTRDFYSGLLGMKVLADTATGASLPGGGAGRCNLSVGGVDIIVRTAGPGMKPPLVDHICYSIAGYNKNQVFALLKQRGLDPQPGKEDPTDITIKDPDGFNVQLRDSRNIASIGDPKPSSRRQ
;
A
#
# COMPACT_ATOMS: atom_id res chain seq x y z
N MET A 1 -33.32 7.65 4.36
CA MET A 1 -32.22 7.38 5.29
C MET A 1 -32.38 8.14 6.60
N GLU A 2 -32.64 9.42 6.55
CA GLU A 2 -32.90 10.26 7.74
C GLU A 2 -33.96 9.67 8.68
N ASN A 3 -35.08 9.15 8.15
CA ASN A 3 -36.14 8.54 8.94
C ASN A 3 -35.70 7.27 9.69
N ILE A 4 -34.76 6.48 9.17
CA ILE A 4 -34.27 5.26 9.85
C ILE A 4 -33.33 5.63 10.99
N ILE A 5 -32.43 6.58 10.77
CA ILE A 5 -31.52 7.07 11.81
C ILE A 5 -32.29 7.75 12.93
N ALA A 6 -33.26 8.61 12.59
CA ALA A 6 -34.13 9.25 13.56
C ALA A 6 -34.90 8.23 14.42
N SER A 7 -35.45 7.17 13.82
CA SER A 7 -36.13 6.08 14.54
C SER A 7 -35.19 5.29 15.46
N LEU A 8 -33.93 5.09 15.08
CA LEU A 8 -32.94 4.41 15.93
C LEU A 8 -32.55 5.28 17.12
N ILE A 9 -32.39 6.59 16.93
CA ILE A 9 -32.09 7.54 17.99
C ILE A 9 -33.27 7.58 18.98
N GLN A 10 -34.50 7.68 18.47
CA GLN A 10 -35.71 7.69 19.31
C GLN A 10 -35.80 6.41 20.18
N LYS A 11 -35.56 5.23 19.60
CA LYS A 11 -35.53 3.96 20.35
C LYS A 11 -34.47 3.94 21.43
N PHE A 12 -33.33 4.57 21.21
CA PHE A 12 -32.27 4.69 22.19
C PHE A 12 -32.66 5.63 23.34
N GLU A 13 -33.23 6.80 23.03
CA GLU A 13 -33.73 7.77 24.00
C GLU A 13 -34.87 7.19 24.86
N GLU A 14 -35.72 6.35 24.27
CA GLU A 14 -36.78 5.63 24.95
C GLU A 14 -36.27 4.40 25.76
N GLY A 15 -34.93 4.16 25.77
CA GLY A 15 -34.35 3.03 26.49
C GLY A 15 -34.65 1.64 25.88
N LYS A 16 -35.19 1.60 24.64
CA LYS A 16 -35.60 0.35 23.96
C LYS A 16 -34.42 -0.39 23.31
N ILE A 17 -33.29 0.31 23.09
CA ILE A 17 -32.05 -0.29 22.59
C ILE A 17 -30.85 0.27 23.36
N SER A 18 -29.82 -0.56 23.53
CA SER A 18 -28.57 -0.16 24.16
C SER A 18 -27.69 0.70 23.21
N ARG A 19 -26.74 1.45 23.79
CA ARG A 19 -25.75 2.21 23.01
C ARG A 19 -25.00 1.32 21.99
N ARG A 20 -24.72 0.07 22.36
CA ARG A 20 -24.03 -0.88 21.49
C ARG A 20 -24.90 -1.30 20.31
N GLU A 21 -26.19 -1.48 20.53
CA GLU A 21 -27.16 -1.82 19.46
C GLU A 21 -27.39 -0.63 18.55
N LEU A 22 -27.47 0.60 19.09
CA LEU A 22 -27.57 1.82 18.28
C LEU A 22 -26.36 1.95 17.34
N ILE A 23 -25.14 1.83 17.86
CA ILE A 23 -23.90 1.93 17.06
C ILE A 23 -23.87 0.84 15.97
N ARG A 24 -24.23 -0.41 16.31
CA ARG A 24 -24.29 -1.51 15.34
C ARG A 24 -25.32 -1.24 14.24
N SER A 25 -26.51 -0.77 14.61
CA SER A 25 -27.58 -0.51 13.67
C SER A 25 -27.26 0.66 12.72
N ILE A 26 -26.63 1.72 13.22
CA ILE A 26 -26.15 2.82 12.38
C ILE A 26 -25.04 2.33 11.43
N ALA A 27 -24.10 1.52 11.90
CA ALA A 27 -23.04 0.98 11.08
C ALA A 27 -23.58 0.10 9.93
N VAL A 28 -24.58 -0.76 10.22
CA VAL A 28 -25.25 -1.59 9.20
C VAL A 28 -26.01 -0.72 8.20
N THR A 29 -26.71 0.32 8.66
CA THR A 29 -27.48 1.22 7.79
C THR A 29 -26.55 2.07 6.89
N ALA A 30 -25.41 2.54 7.41
CA ALA A 30 -24.40 3.26 6.63
C ALA A 30 -23.75 2.37 5.57
N SER A 31 -23.53 1.08 5.87
CA SER A 31 -22.98 0.10 4.92
C SER A 31 -23.92 -0.21 3.75
N ALA A 32 -25.25 -0.11 3.95
CA ALA A 32 -26.24 -0.40 2.92
C ALA A 32 -26.40 0.71 1.86
N VAL A 33 -25.81 1.89 2.09
CA VAL A 33 -25.96 3.06 1.19
C VAL A 33 -24.69 3.41 0.43
N SER A 34 -23.57 2.87 0.86
CA SER A 34 -22.36 2.95 0.07
C SER A 34 -22.50 1.93 -1.05
N SER A 35 -22.83 2.36 -2.26
CA SER A 35 -22.58 1.62 -3.50
C SER A 35 -21.07 1.57 -3.79
N VAL A 36 -20.27 1.32 -2.77
CA VAL A 36 -18.91 0.85 -2.91
C VAL A 36 -19.07 -0.55 -3.50
N PRO A 37 -18.52 -0.85 -4.67
CA PRO A 37 -18.53 -2.21 -5.18
C PRO A 37 -18.09 -3.13 -4.05
N ALA A 38 -18.71 -4.30 -3.93
CA ALA A 38 -18.62 -5.24 -2.81
C ALA A 38 -17.21 -5.82 -2.56
N TYR A 39 -16.20 -4.97 -2.52
CA TYR A 39 -14.85 -5.30 -2.04
C TYR A 39 -14.81 -5.40 -0.50
N ALA A 40 -15.84 -4.88 0.18
CA ALA A 40 -15.77 -4.64 1.63
C ALA A 40 -16.35 -5.75 2.52
N ALA A 41 -17.03 -6.74 2.00
CA ALA A 41 -17.73 -7.75 2.82
C ALA A 41 -17.53 -9.20 2.37
N GLY A 42 -16.54 -9.46 1.52
CA GLY A 42 -16.26 -10.82 1.06
C GLY A 42 -15.11 -11.43 1.85
N GLU A 43 -15.23 -12.71 2.10
CA GLU A 43 -14.25 -13.66 2.60
C GLU A 43 -12.78 -13.20 2.51
N PRO A 44 -11.94 -13.48 3.50
CA PRO A 44 -10.58 -12.94 3.66
C PRO A 44 -9.61 -13.55 2.64
N GLY A 45 -9.72 -13.14 1.37
CA GLY A 45 -8.78 -13.62 0.35
C GLY A 45 -7.48 -12.84 0.30
N ILE A 46 -7.54 -11.51 0.42
CA ILE A 46 -6.37 -10.64 0.32
C ILE A 46 -6.43 -9.62 1.45
N ARG A 47 -5.55 -9.76 2.44
CA ARG A 47 -5.49 -8.86 3.59
C ARG A 47 -4.16 -8.12 3.62
N ALA A 48 -4.20 -6.80 3.37
CA ALA A 48 -3.07 -5.93 3.61
C ALA A 48 -2.81 -5.82 5.12
N VAL A 49 -1.56 -5.97 5.53
CA VAL A 49 -1.11 -5.91 6.93
C VAL A 49 -0.13 -4.76 7.17
N GLY A 50 0.26 -4.04 6.13
CA GLY A 50 1.14 -2.88 6.24
C GLY A 50 1.47 -2.27 4.88
N ILE A 51 2.08 -1.10 4.91
CA ILE A 51 2.71 -0.47 3.74
C ILE A 51 4.17 -0.91 3.73
N LYS A 52 4.62 -1.51 2.62
CA LYS A 52 6.01 -1.91 2.45
C LYS A 52 6.85 -0.73 1.98
N HIS A 53 6.40 -0.05 0.94
CA HIS A 53 7.08 1.15 0.46
C HIS A 53 6.12 2.09 -0.29
N ILE A 54 6.56 3.35 -0.38
CA ILE A 54 6.00 4.35 -1.27
C ILE A 54 7.06 4.68 -2.32
N SER A 55 6.70 4.60 -3.62
CA SER A 55 7.59 4.97 -4.70
C SER A 55 7.30 6.39 -5.17
N TYR A 56 8.32 7.22 -5.18
CA TYR A 56 8.25 8.65 -5.44
C TYR A 56 9.13 9.04 -6.63
N ARG A 57 8.60 9.86 -7.54
CA ARG A 57 9.34 10.46 -8.65
C ARG A 57 9.65 11.91 -8.34
N ALA A 58 10.93 12.24 -8.32
CA ALA A 58 11.45 13.58 -8.05
C ALA A 58 12.11 14.17 -9.30
N ALA A 59 12.20 15.49 -9.40
CA ALA A 59 13.00 16.15 -10.44
C ALA A 59 14.50 15.82 -10.28
N ASP A 60 14.95 15.76 -9.04
CA ASP A 60 16.32 15.44 -8.63
C ASP A 60 16.25 14.57 -7.38
N TYR A 61 16.55 13.28 -7.52
CA TYR A 61 16.46 12.33 -6.42
C TYR A 61 17.47 12.63 -5.31
N ALA A 62 18.65 13.15 -5.66
CA ALA A 62 19.69 13.42 -4.69
C ALA A 62 19.32 14.59 -3.76
N LYS A 63 18.77 15.67 -4.30
CA LYS A 63 18.21 16.76 -3.49
C LYS A 63 17.07 16.29 -2.59
N THR A 64 16.20 15.45 -3.10
CA THR A 64 15.10 14.88 -2.32
C THR A 64 15.62 13.95 -1.23
N ARG A 65 16.62 13.11 -1.52
CA ARG A 65 17.32 12.28 -0.52
C ARG A 65 17.88 13.15 0.61
N ASP A 66 18.65 14.17 0.25
CA ASP A 66 19.35 15.03 1.21
C ASP A 66 18.36 15.82 2.08
N PHE A 67 17.23 16.26 1.50
CA PHE A 67 16.15 16.89 2.26
C PHE A 67 15.57 15.94 3.31
N TYR A 68 15.15 14.74 2.92
CA TYR A 68 14.52 13.81 3.86
C TYR A 68 15.51 13.24 4.88
N SER A 69 16.73 12.94 4.49
CA SER A 69 17.74 12.43 5.41
C SER A 69 18.25 13.52 6.37
N GLY A 70 18.49 14.73 5.87
CA GLY A 70 19.01 15.83 6.67
C GLY A 70 17.97 16.48 7.58
N LEU A 71 16.75 16.73 7.07
CA LEU A 71 15.70 17.41 7.84
C LEU A 71 14.94 16.46 8.76
N LEU A 72 14.58 15.26 8.27
CA LEU A 72 13.72 14.32 8.99
C LEU A 72 14.48 13.11 9.55
N GLY A 73 15.79 13.04 9.37
CA GLY A 73 16.62 11.95 9.88
C GLY A 73 16.30 10.59 9.26
N MET A 74 15.74 10.53 8.05
CA MET A 74 15.47 9.28 7.37
C MET A 74 16.78 8.56 7.04
N LYS A 75 16.84 7.27 7.33
CA LYS A 75 18.03 6.46 7.04
C LYS A 75 18.15 6.18 5.55
N VAL A 76 19.27 6.50 4.94
CA VAL A 76 19.61 6.08 3.57
C VAL A 76 20.05 4.62 3.62
N LEU A 77 19.27 3.72 3.01
CA LEU A 77 19.55 2.28 2.97
C LEU A 77 20.41 1.92 1.76
N ALA A 78 20.14 2.55 0.60
CA ALA A 78 20.87 2.32 -0.63
C ALA A 78 20.76 3.55 -1.54
N ASP A 79 21.81 3.80 -2.34
CA ASP A 79 21.90 4.95 -3.24
C ASP A 79 22.73 4.60 -4.47
N THR A 80 22.23 4.91 -5.67
CA THR A 80 22.98 4.70 -6.92
C THR A 80 24.21 5.56 -7.04
N ALA A 81 24.27 6.73 -6.36
CA ALA A 81 25.47 7.57 -6.33
C ALA A 81 26.66 6.91 -5.61
N THR A 82 26.41 5.95 -4.72
CA THR A 82 27.43 5.18 -4.02
C THR A 82 27.77 3.85 -4.70
N GLY A 83 27.33 3.66 -5.95
CA GLY A 83 27.57 2.45 -6.74
C GLY A 83 26.59 1.31 -6.47
N ALA A 84 25.53 1.53 -5.67
CA ALA A 84 24.52 0.51 -5.45
C ALA A 84 23.76 0.18 -6.74
N SER A 85 23.72 -1.10 -7.11
CA SER A 85 22.86 -1.57 -8.21
C SER A 85 21.43 -1.71 -7.72
N LEU A 86 20.56 -0.80 -8.14
CA LEU A 86 19.16 -0.77 -7.74
C LEU A 86 18.24 -0.95 -8.96
N PRO A 87 17.21 -1.80 -8.89
CA PRO A 87 16.26 -1.99 -9.99
C PRO A 87 15.62 -0.67 -10.41
N GLY A 88 15.58 -0.38 -11.70
CA GLY A 88 15.01 0.88 -12.23
C GLY A 88 15.78 2.14 -11.83
N GLY A 89 17.06 2.04 -11.45
CA GLY A 89 17.88 3.15 -10.98
C GLY A 89 18.64 3.94 -12.06
N GLY A 90 18.40 3.69 -13.36
CA GLY A 90 19.20 4.23 -14.46
C GLY A 90 19.34 5.76 -14.50
N ALA A 91 18.36 6.53 -14.03
CA ALA A 91 18.42 7.99 -13.93
C ALA A 91 18.72 8.49 -12.52
N GLY A 92 19.09 7.60 -11.61
CA GLY A 92 19.35 7.88 -10.20
C GLY A 92 18.20 7.46 -9.29
N ARG A 93 18.58 6.79 -8.20
CA ARG A 93 17.64 6.26 -7.20
C ARG A 93 18.29 6.18 -5.84
N CYS A 94 17.52 6.42 -4.79
CA CYS A 94 17.84 6.00 -3.43
C CYS A 94 16.65 5.33 -2.74
N ASN A 95 16.94 4.57 -1.70
CA ASN A 95 15.97 4.04 -0.77
C ASN A 95 16.20 4.70 0.60
N LEU A 96 15.18 5.34 1.12
CA LEU A 96 15.13 5.90 2.47
C LEU A 96 14.24 5.04 3.33
N SER A 97 14.47 5.02 4.64
CA SER A 97 13.59 4.29 5.57
C SER A 97 13.24 5.14 6.78
N VAL A 98 11.97 5.02 7.19
CA VAL A 98 11.42 5.63 8.41
C VAL A 98 10.31 4.75 8.96
N GLY A 99 10.37 4.40 10.26
CA GLY A 99 9.31 3.63 10.92
C GLY A 99 9.01 2.26 10.29
N GLY A 100 9.99 1.62 9.63
CA GLY A 100 9.80 0.33 8.95
C GLY A 100 9.16 0.42 7.55
N VAL A 101 8.91 1.63 7.06
CA VAL A 101 8.42 1.87 5.70
C VAL A 101 9.56 2.44 4.85
N ASP A 102 9.71 1.93 3.63
CA ASP A 102 10.69 2.44 2.69
C ASP A 102 10.08 3.53 1.79
N ILE A 103 10.85 4.58 1.55
CA ILE A 103 10.56 5.59 0.53
C ILE A 103 11.56 5.41 -0.60
N ILE A 104 11.07 4.97 -1.75
CA ILE A 104 11.90 4.79 -2.94
C ILE A 104 11.85 6.06 -3.77
N VAL A 105 12.93 6.82 -3.79
CA VAL A 105 13.03 8.05 -4.58
C VAL A 105 13.79 7.77 -5.87
N ARG A 106 13.20 8.15 -6.99
CA ARG A 106 13.80 8.03 -8.32
C ARG A 106 13.73 9.36 -9.06
N THR A 107 14.72 9.66 -9.88
CA THR A 107 14.59 10.77 -10.83
C THR A 107 13.47 10.46 -11.83
N ALA A 108 12.63 11.45 -12.10
CA ALA A 108 11.56 11.34 -13.08
C ALA A 108 12.15 11.13 -14.49
N GLY A 109 11.55 10.22 -15.24
CA GLY A 109 11.91 9.97 -16.63
C GLY A 109 11.36 11.05 -17.59
N PRO A 110 11.75 10.99 -18.87
CA PRO A 110 11.21 11.88 -19.89
C PRO A 110 9.68 11.88 -19.93
N GLY A 111 9.09 13.06 -20.04
CA GLY A 111 7.62 13.22 -20.09
C GLY A 111 6.88 13.16 -18.76
N MET A 112 7.53 12.78 -17.66
CA MET A 112 6.95 12.82 -16.33
C MET A 112 6.99 14.23 -15.74
N LYS A 113 5.93 14.60 -15.01
CA LYS A 113 5.85 15.89 -14.30
C LYS A 113 6.01 15.63 -12.78
N PRO A 114 7.24 15.69 -12.22
CA PRO A 114 7.45 15.53 -10.78
C PRO A 114 6.99 16.81 -10.03
N PRO A 115 6.67 16.69 -8.70
CA PRO A 115 6.70 15.47 -7.92
C PRO A 115 5.51 14.54 -8.21
N LEU A 116 5.72 13.21 -8.16
CA LEU A 116 4.69 12.22 -8.43
C LEU A 116 4.89 10.98 -7.54
N VAL A 117 3.85 10.56 -6.82
CA VAL A 117 3.81 9.23 -6.22
C VAL A 117 3.49 8.22 -7.32
N ASP A 118 4.40 7.31 -7.58
CA ASP A 118 4.31 6.34 -8.67
C ASP A 118 3.38 5.16 -8.28
N HIS A 119 3.56 4.63 -7.09
CA HIS A 119 2.73 3.57 -6.52
C HIS A 119 2.92 3.44 -5.00
N ILE A 120 1.97 2.79 -4.35
CA ILE A 120 2.07 2.31 -2.98
C ILE A 120 2.09 0.78 -3.00
N CYS A 121 3.05 0.19 -2.30
CA CYS A 121 3.17 -1.26 -2.14
C CYS A 121 2.65 -1.69 -0.77
N TYR A 122 1.66 -2.58 -0.78
CA TYR A 122 1.09 -3.17 0.42
C TYR A 122 1.65 -4.58 0.68
N SER A 123 1.91 -4.87 1.94
CA SER A 123 2.27 -6.21 2.42
C SER A 123 1.02 -7.03 2.66
N ILE A 124 0.93 -8.21 2.06
CA ILE A 124 -0.24 -9.09 2.11
C ILE A 124 0.05 -10.29 3.00
N ALA A 125 -0.82 -10.54 3.98
CA ALA A 125 -0.72 -11.71 4.85
C ALA A 125 -1.00 -13.00 4.07
N GLY A 126 -0.21 -14.05 4.32
CA GLY A 126 -0.41 -15.35 3.68
C GLY A 126 -0.31 -15.32 2.16
N TYR A 127 0.52 -14.43 1.62
CA TYR A 127 0.63 -14.20 0.18
C TYR A 127 0.99 -15.48 -0.58
N ASN A 128 0.12 -15.85 -1.49
CA ASN A 128 0.37 -16.81 -2.56
C ASN A 128 0.02 -16.13 -3.89
N LYS A 129 1.02 -15.87 -4.72
CA LYS A 129 0.85 -15.09 -5.96
C LYS A 129 -0.30 -15.61 -6.82
N ASN A 130 -0.34 -16.93 -7.07
CA ASN A 130 -1.34 -17.51 -7.97
C ASN A 130 -2.76 -17.37 -7.42
N GLN A 131 -2.94 -17.58 -6.12
CA GLN A 131 -4.24 -17.42 -5.44
C GLN A 131 -4.67 -15.95 -5.43
N VAL A 132 -3.78 -15.03 -5.08
CA VAL A 132 -4.06 -13.59 -5.09
C VAL A 132 -4.42 -13.13 -6.50
N PHE A 133 -3.66 -13.56 -7.50
CA PHE A 133 -3.92 -13.23 -8.90
C PHE A 133 -5.29 -13.71 -9.38
N ALA A 134 -5.66 -14.97 -9.06
CA ALA A 134 -6.96 -15.54 -9.40
C ALA A 134 -8.11 -14.79 -8.71
N LEU A 135 -7.97 -14.47 -7.41
CA LEU A 135 -8.95 -13.70 -6.66
C LEU A 135 -9.17 -12.30 -7.23
N LEU A 136 -8.10 -11.62 -7.63
CA LEU A 136 -8.19 -10.29 -8.25
C LEU A 136 -8.94 -10.36 -9.59
N LYS A 137 -8.63 -11.35 -10.43
CA LYS A 137 -9.36 -11.58 -11.69
C LYS A 137 -10.84 -11.92 -11.46
N GLN A 138 -11.15 -12.76 -10.48
CA GLN A 138 -12.53 -13.08 -10.11
C GLN A 138 -13.31 -11.83 -9.68
N ARG A 139 -12.64 -10.84 -9.11
CA ARG A 139 -13.23 -9.55 -8.72
C ARG A 139 -13.27 -8.52 -9.85
N GLY A 140 -12.98 -8.91 -11.08
CA GLY A 140 -13.03 -8.04 -12.26
C GLY A 140 -11.84 -7.09 -12.40
N LEU A 141 -10.76 -7.30 -11.63
CA LEU A 141 -9.54 -6.53 -11.77
C LEU A 141 -8.63 -7.14 -12.84
N ASP A 142 -7.67 -6.33 -13.34
CA ASP A 142 -6.64 -6.77 -14.29
C ASP A 142 -5.25 -6.79 -13.62
N PRO A 143 -4.93 -7.83 -12.81
CA PRO A 143 -3.65 -7.95 -12.15
C PRO A 143 -2.54 -8.20 -13.18
N GLN A 144 -1.42 -7.49 -13.00
CA GLN A 144 -0.21 -7.65 -13.77
C GLN A 144 0.95 -8.10 -12.88
N PRO A 145 1.92 -8.88 -13.39
CA PRO A 145 3.14 -9.16 -12.65
C PRO A 145 3.93 -7.87 -12.41
N GLY A 146 4.64 -7.78 -11.29
CA GLY A 146 5.50 -6.65 -11.01
C GLY A 146 6.62 -6.50 -12.05
N LYS A 147 6.92 -5.28 -12.46
CA LYS A 147 7.96 -5.00 -13.48
C LYS A 147 9.38 -5.29 -12.98
N GLU A 148 9.65 -4.99 -11.72
CA GLU A 148 10.99 -5.16 -11.12
C GLU A 148 11.13 -6.51 -10.41
N ASP A 149 10.04 -6.99 -9.82
CA ASP A 149 9.96 -8.29 -9.17
C ASP A 149 8.70 -9.01 -9.68
N PRO A 150 8.86 -10.04 -10.51
CA PRO A 150 7.71 -10.76 -11.06
C PRO A 150 6.91 -11.53 -10.01
N THR A 151 7.40 -11.65 -8.77
CA THR A 151 6.62 -12.23 -7.67
C THR A 151 5.57 -11.28 -7.11
N ASP A 152 5.73 -9.98 -7.30
CA ASP A 152 4.74 -8.98 -6.95
C ASP A 152 3.55 -8.99 -7.93
N ILE A 153 2.46 -8.37 -7.51
CA ILE A 153 1.30 -8.12 -8.36
C ILE A 153 1.03 -6.61 -8.36
N THR A 154 0.77 -6.06 -9.54
CA THR A 154 0.33 -4.67 -9.69
C THR A 154 -1.11 -4.64 -10.20
N ILE A 155 -1.93 -3.77 -9.63
CA ILE A 155 -3.30 -3.49 -10.07
C ILE A 155 -3.51 -1.98 -10.16
N LYS A 156 -4.62 -1.58 -10.76
CA LYS A 156 -5.14 -0.21 -10.69
C LYS A 156 -6.26 -0.14 -9.67
N ASP A 157 -6.29 0.95 -8.90
CA ASP A 157 -7.48 1.30 -8.12
C ASP A 157 -8.56 1.94 -9.03
N PRO A 158 -9.75 2.26 -8.53
CA PRO A 158 -10.83 2.85 -9.34
C PRO A 158 -10.46 4.17 -10.04
N ASP A 159 -9.53 4.95 -9.48
CA ASP A 159 -9.03 6.20 -10.06
C ASP A 159 -7.83 6.00 -11.00
N GLY A 160 -7.39 4.75 -11.19
CA GLY A 160 -6.27 4.40 -12.04
C GLY A 160 -4.90 4.51 -11.38
N PHE A 161 -4.83 4.74 -10.05
CA PHE A 161 -3.58 4.78 -9.30
C PHE A 161 -2.94 3.39 -9.22
N ASN A 162 -1.60 3.33 -9.26
CA ASN A 162 -0.88 2.06 -9.16
C ASN A 162 -0.82 1.55 -7.73
N VAL A 163 -1.29 0.34 -7.53
CA VAL A 163 -1.21 -0.39 -6.27
C VAL A 163 -0.37 -1.65 -6.50
N GLN A 164 0.66 -1.85 -5.68
CA GLN A 164 1.49 -3.04 -5.70
C GLN A 164 1.19 -3.90 -4.48
N LEU A 165 1.14 -5.21 -4.67
CA LEU A 165 0.91 -6.20 -3.62
C LEU A 165 2.12 -7.11 -3.53
N ARG A 166 2.61 -7.34 -2.31
CA ARG A 166 3.81 -8.12 -2.02
C ARG A 166 3.59 -9.03 -0.81
N ASP A 167 4.35 -10.11 -0.74
CA ASP A 167 4.38 -11.00 0.43
C ASP A 167 4.82 -10.24 1.69
N SER A 168 4.03 -10.34 2.77
CA SER A 168 4.38 -9.74 4.06
C SER A 168 5.65 -10.33 4.68
N ARG A 169 6.02 -11.55 4.32
CA ARG A 169 7.27 -12.20 4.76
C ARG A 169 8.52 -11.57 4.14
N ASN A 170 8.37 -10.90 3.00
CA ASN A 170 9.43 -10.13 2.35
C ASN A 170 9.58 -8.75 3.02
N ILE A 171 9.67 -8.74 4.35
CA ILE A 171 9.78 -7.52 5.17
C ILE A 171 11.21 -6.95 5.11
N ALA A 172 12.19 -7.69 4.60
CA ALA A 172 13.54 -7.16 4.44
C ALA A 172 13.47 -5.87 3.60
N SER A 173 13.76 -4.74 4.25
CA SER A 173 13.99 -3.47 3.54
C SER A 173 15.04 -3.72 2.48
N ILE A 174 14.86 -3.16 1.28
CA ILE A 174 15.91 -3.19 0.26
C ILE A 174 17.12 -2.48 0.87
N GLY A 175 18.12 -3.24 1.31
CA GLY A 175 19.28 -2.75 2.04
C GLY A 175 19.54 -3.43 3.38
N ASP A 176 18.65 -4.27 3.89
CA ASP A 176 19.00 -5.15 4.99
C ASP A 176 19.95 -6.25 4.48
N PRO A 177 21.08 -6.53 5.18
CA PRO A 177 21.94 -7.62 4.80
C PRO A 177 21.15 -8.92 4.82
N LYS A 178 21.20 -9.69 3.71
CA LYS A 178 20.67 -11.06 3.69
C LYS A 178 21.17 -11.79 4.94
N PRO A 179 20.30 -12.49 5.70
CA PRO A 179 20.77 -13.33 6.78
C PRO A 179 21.80 -14.30 6.18
N SER A 180 23.03 -14.24 6.70
CA SER A 180 24.10 -15.14 6.27
C SER A 180 23.58 -16.57 6.45
N SER A 181 23.53 -17.34 5.38
CA SER A 181 23.31 -18.79 5.45
C SER A 181 24.45 -19.38 6.29
N ARG A 182 24.19 -19.63 7.57
CA ARG A 182 25.10 -20.49 8.36
C ARG A 182 25.08 -21.87 7.67
N ARG A 183 26.16 -22.18 6.98
CA ARG A 183 26.46 -23.56 6.63
C ARG A 183 26.67 -24.30 7.94
N GLN A 184 25.86 -25.29 8.20
CA GLN A 184 26.16 -26.36 9.14
C GLN A 184 27.16 -27.33 8.48
#